data_80c44b1313577489ea9b4d8bd71fbe90
#
_entry.id   80c44b1313577489ea9b4d8bd71fbe90
#
_cell.length_a   1.000
_cell.length_b   1.000
_cell.length_c   1.000
_cell.angle_alpha   90.00
_cell.angle_beta   90.00
_cell.angle_gamma   90.00
#
_symmetry.space_group_name_H-M   'P 1'
#
loop_
_entity.id
_entity.type
_entity.pdbx_description
1 polymer ?
#
loop_
_entity_poly.entity_id
_entity_poly.type
_entity_poly.pdbx_seq_one_letter_code
_entity_poly.pdbx_strand_id
1 'polypeptide(L)'
;MVNILQNSPSDFEDIKEWDYKEYFYTLNTEYGDLRIHYIDEGSENDKTVLLLHGEPDWGYIYRKFIDPLVENNLRVIVPDLPGFGKSDKLSERTAYTYEKYVAWMNAWLRDLNLNNITLFGQDWGGLIGLRLVVENQDKFDSVVLSNTGLPTGDVPPVSYTHLRAHET
;
A
#
# COMPACT_ATOMS: atom_id res chain seq x y z
N MET A 1 -22.23 -13.27 3.04
CA MET A 1 -21.74 -12.97 1.66
C MET A 1 -20.89 -11.71 1.78
N VAL A 2 -19.64 -11.75 1.35
CA VAL A 2 -18.76 -10.58 1.38
C VAL A 2 -19.16 -9.64 0.25
N ASN A 3 -19.39 -8.37 0.57
CA ASN A 3 -19.74 -7.33 -0.40
C ASN A 3 -18.54 -6.38 -0.56
N ILE A 4 -18.40 -5.83 -1.77
CA ILE A 4 -17.47 -4.74 -2.04
C ILE A 4 -18.18 -3.42 -1.76
N LEU A 5 -17.57 -2.60 -0.91
CA LEU A 5 -18.06 -1.28 -0.52
C LEU A 5 -17.15 -0.22 -1.14
N GLN A 6 -17.76 0.84 -1.65
CA GLN A 6 -17.04 1.98 -2.23
C GLN A 6 -17.27 3.22 -1.37
N ASN A 7 -16.24 4.06 -1.26
CA ASN A 7 -16.39 5.35 -0.62
C ASN A 7 -17.25 6.29 -1.47
N SER A 8 -17.94 7.21 -0.81
CA SER A 8 -18.50 8.37 -1.51
C SER A 8 -17.37 9.35 -1.87
N PRO A 9 -17.42 10.01 -3.03
CA PRO A 9 -16.50 11.11 -3.33
C PRO A 9 -16.46 12.18 -2.23
N SER A 10 -17.59 12.46 -1.59
CA SER A 10 -17.69 13.42 -0.49
C SER A 10 -16.91 13.05 0.76
N ASP A 11 -16.53 11.78 0.94
CA ASP A 11 -15.74 11.33 2.10
C ASP A 11 -14.31 11.90 2.07
N PHE A 12 -13.86 12.37 0.90
CA PHE A 12 -12.51 12.87 0.65
C PHE A 12 -12.48 14.31 0.11
N GLU A 13 -13.60 15.02 0.17
CA GLU A 13 -13.65 16.45 -0.12
C GLU A 13 -12.87 17.24 0.96
N ASP A 14 -12.24 18.32 0.56
CA ASP A 14 -11.49 19.23 1.45
C ASP A 14 -10.24 18.66 2.15
N ILE A 15 -9.69 17.56 1.66
CA ILE A 15 -8.42 17.05 2.17
C ILE A 15 -7.28 18.00 1.75
N LYS A 16 -6.65 18.62 2.74
CA LYS A 16 -5.57 19.57 2.51
C LYS A 16 -4.30 18.86 2.04
N GLU A 17 -3.55 19.56 1.19
CA GLU A 17 -2.22 19.06 0.72
C GLU A 17 -2.31 17.70 0.04
N TRP A 18 -3.40 17.46 -0.72
CA TRP A 18 -3.65 16.22 -1.43
C TRP A 18 -4.32 16.49 -2.77
N ASP A 19 -3.62 17.20 -3.65
CA ASP A 19 -4.09 17.55 -5.00
C ASP A 19 -3.24 16.82 -6.03
N TYR A 20 -3.32 15.48 -6.00
CA TYR A 20 -2.63 14.61 -6.92
C TYR A 20 -3.61 13.92 -7.85
N LYS A 21 -3.13 13.54 -9.04
CA LYS A 21 -3.92 12.76 -9.98
C LYS A 21 -4.18 11.36 -9.45
N GLU A 22 -5.45 11.00 -9.38
CA GLU A 22 -5.89 9.71 -8.87
C GLU A 22 -5.97 8.67 -9.97
N TYR A 23 -5.51 7.48 -9.67
CA TYR A 23 -5.62 6.31 -10.53
C TYR A 23 -6.30 5.18 -9.78
N PHE A 24 -6.99 4.32 -10.53
CA PHE A 24 -7.62 3.12 -10.00
C PHE A 24 -7.22 1.92 -10.84
N TYR A 25 -6.71 0.91 -10.17
CA TYR A 25 -6.45 -0.40 -10.74
C TYR A 25 -7.56 -1.35 -10.31
N THR A 26 -8.15 -2.09 -11.27
CA THR A 26 -9.20 -3.07 -10.98
C THR A 26 -8.57 -4.44 -10.78
N LEU A 27 -8.65 -4.94 -9.57
CA LEU A 27 -8.21 -6.27 -9.18
C LEU A 27 -9.39 -7.24 -9.21
N ASN A 28 -9.29 -8.28 -10.02
CA ASN A 28 -10.29 -9.35 -10.01
C ASN A 28 -10.02 -10.29 -8.83
N THR A 29 -11.00 -10.44 -7.95
CA THR A 29 -10.93 -11.26 -6.73
C THR A 29 -12.07 -12.27 -6.68
N GLU A 30 -11.99 -13.22 -5.75
CA GLU A 30 -13.09 -14.15 -5.47
C GLU A 30 -14.38 -13.44 -4.95
N TYR A 31 -14.28 -12.17 -4.59
CA TYR A 31 -15.40 -11.32 -4.14
C TYR A 31 -15.96 -10.43 -5.24
N GLY A 32 -15.33 -10.40 -6.41
CA GLY A 32 -15.62 -9.50 -7.53
C GLY A 32 -14.48 -8.52 -7.80
N ASP A 33 -14.77 -7.51 -8.61
CA ASP A 33 -13.81 -6.49 -9.03
C ASP A 33 -13.61 -5.46 -7.91
N LEU A 34 -12.42 -5.48 -7.31
CA LEU A 34 -12.01 -4.59 -6.22
C LEU A 34 -11.05 -3.52 -6.77
N ARG A 35 -11.36 -2.25 -6.57
CA ARG A 35 -10.50 -1.16 -7.04
C ARG A 35 -9.45 -0.80 -6.01
N ILE A 36 -8.21 -0.70 -6.46
CA ILE A 36 -7.08 -0.17 -5.70
C ILE A 36 -6.80 1.24 -6.20
N HIS A 37 -6.97 2.23 -5.33
CA HIS A 37 -6.56 3.60 -5.60
C HIS A 37 -5.05 3.73 -5.46
N TYR A 38 -4.44 4.56 -6.31
CA TYR A 38 -3.02 4.94 -6.17
C TYR A 38 -2.75 6.29 -6.83
N ILE A 39 -1.66 6.90 -6.39
CA ILE A 39 -1.05 8.07 -7.01
C ILE A 39 0.20 7.61 -7.75
N ASP A 40 0.49 8.27 -8.86
CA ASP A 40 1.67 8.03 -9.70
C ASP A 40 2.16 9.40 -10.20
N GLU A 41 3.18 9.92 -9.54
CA GLU A 41 3.73 11.25 -9.81
C GLU A 41 5.20 11.14 -10.26
N GLY A 42 5.63 12.08 -11.09
CA GLY A 42 6.96 12.10 -11.70
C GLY A 42 6.99 11.47 -13.09
N SER A 43 8.20 11.17 -13.60
CA SER A 43 8.38 10.61 -14.94
C SER A 43 8.47 9.08 -14.90
N GLU A 44 7.83 8.41 -15.85
CA GLU A 44 7.91 6.95 -15.99
C GLU A 44 9.34 6.42 -16.23
N ASN A 45 10.26 7.28 -16.66
CA ASN A 45 11.66 6.94 -16.89
C ASN A 45 12.56 7.12 -15.66
N ASP A 46 12.03 7.69 -14.59
CA ASP A 46 12.75 7.90 -13.34
C ASP A 46 12.79 6.62 -12.50
N LYS A 47 13.71 6.59 -11.53
CA LYS A 47 13.70 5.51 -10.52
C LYS A 47 12.43 5.61 -9.69
N THR A 48 11.78 4.49 -9.49
CA THR A 48 10.50 4.43 -8.78
C THR A 48 10.69 4.30 -7.27
N VAL A 49 10.00 5.13 -6.51
CA VAL A 49 9.81 4.98 -5.07
C VAL A 49 8.38 4.52 -4.81
N LEU A 50 8.23 3.33 -4.26
CA LEU A 50 6.96 2.75 -3.85
C LEU A 50 6.76 3.00 -2.36
N LEU A 51 5.73 3.78 -1.99
CA LEU A 51 5.42 4.13 -0.60
C LEU A 51 4.23 3.29 -0.11
N LEU A 52 4.48 2.32 0.76
CA LEU A 52 3.45 1.45 1.34
C LEU A 52 3.14 1.83 2.79
N HIS A 53 1.90 2.28 3.01
CA HIS A 53 1.38 2.66 4.32
C HIS A 53 1.00 1.45 5.17
N GLY A 54 0.79 1.68 6.47
CA GLY A 54 0.28 0.71 7.42
C GLY A 54 -1.14 0.98 7.90
N GLU A 55 -1.55 0.32 8.95
CA GLU A 55 -2.84 0.50 9.61
C GLU A 55 -2.71 1.54 10.74
N PRO A 56 -3.69 2.45 10.94
CA PRO A 56 -4.94 2.61 10.19
C PRO A 56 -4.86 3.63 9.06
N ASP A 57 -3.66 3.97 8.62
CA ASP A 57 -3.39 5.03 7.65
C ASP A 57 -3.75 4.65 6.20
N TRP A 58 -3.50 5.56 5.28
CA TRP A 58 -3.59 5.41 3.85
C TRP A 58 -2.52 6.28 3.17
N GLY A 59 -2.48 6.34 1.87
CA GLY A 59 -1.44 7.07 1.12
C GLY A 59 -1.20 8.51 1.58
N TYR A 60 -2.20 9.16 2.18
CA TYR A 60 -2.09 10.53 2.71
C TYR A 60 -0.98 10.72 3.77
N ILE A 61 -0.58 9.68 4.47
CA ILE A 61 0.54 9.77 5.41
C ILE A 61 1.82 10.26 4.71
N TYR A 62 1.94 9.98 3.42
CA TYR A 62 3.09 10.33 2.61
C TYR A 62 3.00 11.68 1.89
N ARG A 63 1.95 12.48 2.09
CA ARG A 63 1.75 13.78 1.40
C ARG A 63 2.94 14.73 1.44
N LYS A 64 3.78 14.64 2.48
CA LYS A 64 5.01 15.46 2.61
C LYS A 64 6.24 14.82 1.96
N PHE A 65 6.13 13.59 1.47
CA PHE A 65 7.21 12.87 0.81
C PHE A 65 7.15 13.02 -0.71
N ILE A 66 5.94 13.15 -1.27
CA ILE A 66 5.70 13.06 -2.71
C ILE A 66 6.44 14.16 -3.44
N ASP A 67 6.13 15.44 -3.19
CA ASP A 67 6.72 16.56 -3.91
C ASP A 67 8.26 16.60 -3.79
N PRO A 68 8.87 16.46 -2.59
CA PRO A 68 10.32 16.43 -2.49
C PRO A 68 11.00 15.29 -3.26
N LEU A 69 10.37 14.13 -3.36
CA LEU A 69 10.90 13.01 -4.13
C LEU A 69 10.80 13.28 -5.64
N VAL A 70 9.67 13.78 -6.10
CA VAL A 70 9.46 14.17 -7.51
C VAL A 70 10.40 15.28 -7.93
N GLU A 71 10.63 16.31 -7.09
CA GLU A 71 11.58 17.38 -7.33
C GLU A 71 13.05 16.89 -7.45
N ASN A 72 13.34 15.71 -6.90
CA ASN A 72 14.63 15.03 -7.03
C ASN A 72 14.66 13.97 -8.16
N ASN A 73 13.78 14.08 -9.15
CA ASN A 73 13.69 13.21 -10.32
C ASN A 73 13.45 11.74 -9.95
N LEU A 74 12.54 11.51 -9.02
CA LEU A 74 12.05 10.19 -8.67
C LEU A 74 10.57 10.08 -9.07
N ARG A 75 10.18 8.94 -9.61
CA ARG A 75 8.77 8.59 -9.78
C ARG A 75 8.25 8.05 -8.46
N VAL A 76 7.14 8.56 -7.99
CA VAL A 76 6.57 8.23 -6.69
C VAL A 76 5.22 7.56 -6.87
N ILE A 77 5.08 6.34 -6.38
CA ILE A 77 3.84 5.58 -6.45
C ILE A 77 3.35 5.28 -5.04
N VAL A 78 2.11 5.67 -4.77
CA VAL A 78 1.50 5.58 -3.45
C VAL A 78 0.14 4.89 -3.55
N PRO A 79 0.06 3.57 -3.41
CA PRO A 79 -1.23 2.89 -3.36
C PRO A 79 -1.87 3.02 -1.98
N ASP A 80 -3.19 3.05 -1.97
CA ASP A 80 -3.98 2.71 -0.79
C ASP A 80 -4.20 1.20 -0.76
N LEU A 81 -3.79 0.54 0.29
CA LEU A 81 -4.03 -0.90 0.45
C LEU A 81 -5.54 -1.20 0.40
N PRO A 82 -5.97 -2.35 -0.17
CA PRO A 82 -7.37 -2.77 -0.12
C PRO A 82 -7.96 -2.66 1.28
N GLY A 83 -9.10 -1.99 1.41
CA GLY A 83 -9.73 -1.73 2.71
C GLY A 83 -9.42 -0.37 3.31
N PHE A 84 -8.41 0.36 2.80
CA PHE A 84 -7.97 1.65 3.31
C PHE A 84 -8.18 2.78 2.30
N GLY A 85 -8.11 4.01 2.80
CA GLY A 85 -8.17 5.22 2.00
C GLY A 85 -9.28 5.21 0.96
N LYS A 86 -8.92 5.53 -0.28
CA LYS A 86 -9.86 5.58 -1.42
C LYS A 86 -10.03 4.24 -2.14
N SER A 87 -9.24 3.20 -1.79
CA SER A 87 -9.45 1.83 -2.27
C SER A 87 -10.77 1.25 -1.80
N ASP A 88 -11.33 0.33 -2.56
CA ASP A 88 -12.56 -0.38 -2.20
C ASP A 88 -12.35 -1.24 -0.95
N LYS A 89 -13.44 -1.53 -0.25
CA LYS A 89 -13.45 -2.24 1.02
C LYS A 89 -14.32 -3.49 0.93
N LEU A 90 -13.92 -4.53 1.64
CA LEU A 90 -14.73 -5.74 1.83
C LEU A 90 -15.51 -5.61 3.14
N SER A 91 -16.79 -5.99 3.11
CA SER A 91 -17.70 -5.86 4.27
C SER A 91 -17.33 -6.72 5.47
N GLU A 92 -16.50 -7.74 5.27
CA GLU A 92 -16.14 -8.71 6.31
C GLU A 92 -14.65 -8.63 6.64
N ARG A 93 -14.31 -8.39 7.91
CA ARG A 93 -12.92 -8.35 8.37
C ARG A 93 -12.15 -9.65 8.09
N THR A 94 -12.82 -10.78 8.17
CA THR A 94 -12.23 -12.10 7.90
C THR A 94 -11.85 -12.32 6.44
N ALA A 95 -12.28 -11.44 5.53
CA ALA A 95 -11.88 -11.45 4.13
C ALA A 95 -10.47 -10.88 3.91
N TYR A 96 -9.91 -10.21 4.91
CA TYR A 96 -8.56 -9.66 4.87
C TYR A 96 -7.59 -10.59 5.61
N THR A 97 -6.61 -11.11 4.89
CA THR A 97 -5.50 -11.86 5.48
C THR A 97 -4.17 -11.33 4.92
N TYR A 98 -3.08 -11.59 5.63
CA TYR A 98 -1.75 -11.22 5.16
C TYR A 98 -1.46 -11.78 3.77
N GLU A 99 -1.79 -13.06 3.55
CA GLU A 99 -1.58 -13.74 2.27
C GLU A 99 -2.36 -13.07 1.13
N LYS A 100 -3.59 -12.62 1.40
CA LYS A 100 -4.40 -11.91 0.41
C LYS A 100 -3.81 -10.53 0.08
N TYR A 101 -3.38 -9.77 1.09
CA TYR A 101 -2.69 -8.50 0.82
C TYR A 101 -1.46 -8.71 -0.06
N VAL A 102 -0.64 -9.71 0.24
CA VAL A 102 0.53 -10.05 -0.57
C VAL A 102 0.11 -10.42 -1.99
N ALA A 103 -0.89 -11.29 -2.15
CA ALA A 103 -1.36 -11.71 -3.47
C ALA A 103 -1.94 -10.54 -4.29
N TRP A 104 -2.75 -9.69 -3.68
CA TRP A 104 -3.36 -8.52 -4.32
C TRP A 104 -2.31 -7.50 -4.76
N MET A 105 -1.38 -7.17 -3.88
CA MET A 105 -0.33 -6.21 -4.19
C MET A 105 0.69 -6.76 -5.19
N ASN A 106 0.94 -8.06 -5.22
CA ASN A 106 1.73 -8.70 -6.26
C ASN A 106 1.06 -8.60 -7.65
N ALA A 107 -0.25 -8.83 -7.72
CA ALA A 107 -1.00 -8.69 -8.96
C ALA A 107 -0.93 -7.23 -9.47
N TRP A 108 -1.19 -6.26 -8.59
CA TRP A 108 -1.09 -4.85 -8.87
C TRP A 108 0.32 -4.43 -9.36
N LEU A 109 1.38 -4.85 -8.64
CA LEU A 109 2.77 -4.54 -8.98
C LEU A 109 3.17 -5.08 -10.36
N ARG A 110 2.75 -6.30 -10.68
CA ARG A 110 3.05 -6.96 -11.94
C ARG A 110 2.37 -6.27 -13.11
N ASP A 111 1.09 -5.93 -12.95
CA ASP A 111 0.29 -5.35 -14.04
C ASP A 111 0.66 -3.90 -14.34
N LEU A 112 1.16 -3.15 -13.35
CA LEU A 112 1.75 -1.83 -13.54
C LEU A 112 3.16 -1.88 -14.16
N ASN A 113 3.73 -3.07 -14.30
CA ASN A 113 5.06 -3.31 -14.89
C ASN A 113 6.16 -2.42 -14.31
N LEU A 114 6.14 -2.23 -13.00
CA LEU A 114 7.12 -1.41 -12.29
C LEU A 114 8.47 -2.15 -12.19
N ASN A 115 9.55 -1.40 -12.30
CA ASN A 115 10.93 -1.88 -12.19
C ASN A 115 11.81 -0.80 -11.53
N ASN A 116 13.04 -1.14 -11.14
CA ASN A 116 13.99 -0.25 -10.47
C ASN A 116 13.37 0.43 -9.23
N ILE A 117 12.71 -0.37 -8.40
CA ILE A 117 11.90 0.11 -7.30
C ILE A 117 12.73 0.26 -6.03
N THR A 118 12.65 1.40 -5.39
CA THR A 118 12.97 1.57 -3.97
C THR A 118 11.68 1.44 -3.16
N LEU A 119 11.56 0.42 -2.36
CA LEU A 119 10.46 0.29 -1.41
C LEU A 119 10.69 1.20 -0.20
N PHE A 120 9.69 2.01 0.16
CA PHE A 120 9.56 2.58 1.50
C PHE A 120 8.32 1.97 2.16
N GLY A 121 8.52 1.17 3.21
CA GLY A 121 7.44 0.48 3.92
C GLY A 121 7.36 0.89 5.38
N GLN A 122 6.16 1.22 5.85
CA GLN A 122 5.87 1.57 7.23
C GLN A 122 4.80 0.62 7.77
N ASP A 123 4.96 0.12 9.01
CA ASP A 123 4.02 -0.76 9.72
C ASP A 123 3.63 -1.99 8.86
N TRP A 124 2.34 -2.24 8.59
CA TRP A 124 1.89 -3.31 7.68
C TRP A 124 2.42 -3.16 6.25
N GLY A 125 2.61 -1.92 5.78
CA GLY A 125 3.23 -1.67 4.48
C GLY A 125 4.66 -2.20 4.41
N GLY A 126 5.40 -2.20 5.53
CA GLY A 126 6.71 -2.83 5.63
C GLY A 126 6.65 -4.36 5.56
N LEU A 127 5.72 -4.99 6.29
CA LEU A 127 5.55 -6.45 6.29
C LEU A 127 5.12 -6.98 4.92
N ILE A 128 4.12 -6.33 4.31
CA ILE A 128 3.65 -6.68 2.96
C ILE A 128 4.75 -6.39 1.94
N GLY A 129 5.36 -5.21 2.01
CA GLY A 129 6.39 -4.77 1.07
C GLY A 129 7.61 -5.67 1.05
N LEU A 130 8.11 -6.11 2.22
CA LEU A 130 9.21 -7.06 2.31
C LEU A 130 8.88 -8.39 1.61
N ARG A 131 7.65 -8.84 1.68
CA ARG A 131 7.22 -10.04 0.98
C ARG A 131 7.17 -9.83 -0.53
N LEU A 132 6.70 -8.65 -0.98
CA LEU A 132 6.76 -8.29 -2.40
C LEU A 132 8.20 -8.28 -2.92
N VAL A 133 9.15 -7.73 -2.14
CA VAL A 133 10.58 -7.72 -2.49
C VAL A 133 11.11 -9.14 -2.65
N VAL A 134 10.82 -10.03 -1.69
CA VAL A 134 11.30 -11.42 -1.75
C VAL A 134 10.74 -12.17 -2.96
N GLU A 135 9.50 -11.91 -3.33
CA GLU A 135 8.83 -12.58 -4.46
C GLU A 135 9.14 -11.96 -5.83
N ASN A 136 9.72 -10.74 -5.87
CA ASN A 136 10.01 -10.00 -7.11
C ASN A 136 11.39 -9.31 -7.03
N GLN A 137 12.43 -10.04 -6.64
CA GLN A 137 13.76 -9.48 -6.37
C GLN A 137 14.36 -8.71 -7.56
N ASP A 138 14.03 -9.11 -8.77
CA ASP A 138 14.47 -8.50 -10.02
C ASP A 138 13.87 -7.10 -10.26
N LYS A 139 12.82 -6.72 -9.54
CA LYS A 139 12.13 -5.43 -9.67
C LYS A 139 12.60 -4.38 -8.66
N PHE A 140 13.25 -4.81 -7.58
CA PHE A 140 13.60 -3.94 -6.46
C PHE A 140 15.10 -3.72 -6.35
N ASP A 141 15.51 -2.44 -6.31
CA ASP A 141 16.90 -2.02 -6.11
C ASP A 141 17.25 -1.82 -4.63
N SER A 142 16.27 -1.33 -3.84
CA SER A 142 16.51 -0.89 -2.47
C SER A 142 15.27 -1.03 -1.60
N VAL A 143 15.49 -1.07 -0.28
CA VAL A 143 14.44 -1.12 0.73
C VAL A 143 14.74 -0.13 1.84
N VAL A 144 13.76 0.68 2.19
CA VAL A 144 13.74 1.57 3.35
C VAL A 144 12.58 1.18 4.24
N LEU A 145 12.83 0.93 5.51
CA LEU A 145 11.80 0.51 6.46
C LEU A 145 11.70 1.50 7.62
N SER A 146 10.47 1.79 8.01
CA SER A 146 10.16 2.66 9.14
C SER A 146 9.07 2.01 10.00
N ASN A 147 9.32 1.92 11.32
CA ASN A 147 8.34 1.46 12.31
C ASN A 147 7.59 0.18 11.87
N THR A 148 8.33 -0.82 11.43
CA THR A 148 7.78 -2.11 10.99
C THR A 148 8.53 -3.27 11.62
N GLY A 149 7.92 -4.45 11.62
CA GLY A 149 8.55 -5.69 12.05
C GLY A 149 9.40 -6.31 10.94
N LEU A 150 10.51 -6.94 11.32
CA LEU A 150 11.23 -7.86 10.44
C LEU A 150 10.95 -9.28 10.95
N PRO A 151 10.17 -10.10 10.24
CA PRO A 151 9.85 -11.45 10.69
C PRO A 151 11.12 -12.31 10.71
N THR A 152 11.58 -12.66 11.90
CA THR A 152 12.74 -13.53 12.11
C THR A 152 12.35 -14.99 12.37
N GLY A 153 11.05 -15.28 12.40
CA GLY A 153 10.49 -16.57 12.82
C GLY A 153 10.22 -16.66 14.32
N ASP A 154 10.92 -15.87 15.14
CA ASP A 154 10.68 -15.77 16.57
C ASP A 154 9.91 -14.48 16.88
N VAL A 155 8.62 -14.59 17.14
CA VAL A 155 7.80 -13.43 17.52
C VAL A 155 7.87 -13.28 19.04
N PRO A 156 8.50 -12.21 19.58
CA PRO A 156 8.51 -11.99 21.02
C PRO A 156 7.08 -11.81 21.54
N PRO A 157 6.75 -12.31 22.75
CA PRO A 157 5.40 -12.21 23.32
C PRO A 157 4.80 -10.80 23.37
N VAL A 158 5.66 -9.77 23.38
CA VAL A 158 5.27 -8.35 23.46
C VAL A 158 4.64 -7.84 22.17
N SER A 159 5.00 -8.38 21.00
CA SER A 159 4.38 -7.96 19.72
C SER A 159 2.93 -8.41 19.59
N TYR A 160 2.53 -9.51 20.23
CA TYR A 160 1.13 -9.96 20.25
C TYR A 160 0.22 -9.07 21.09
N THR A 161 0.72 -8.48 22.16
CA THR A 161 -0.08 -7.60 23.01
C THR A 161 -0.35 -6.25 22.36
N HIS A 162 0.56 -5.76 21.52
CA HIS A 162 0.38 -4.49 20.78
C HIS A 162 -0.66 -4.62 19.67
N LEU A 163 -0.64 -5.74 18.92
CA LEU A 163 -1.64 -6.02 17.88
C LEU A 163 -3.05 -6.25 18.45
N ARG A 164 -3.17 -6.74 19.69
CA ARG A 164 -4.46 -6.91 20.38
C ARG A 164 -5.01 -5.63 21.00
N ALA A 165 -4.19 -4.65 21.31
CA ALA A 165 -4.63 -3.41 21.94
C ALA A 165 -5.46 -2.51 20.99
N HIS A 166 -5.41 -2.76 19.68
CA HIS A 166 -6.20 -2.05 18.66
C HIS A 166 -7.49 -2.80 18.26
N GLU A 167 -7.79 -3.94 18.88
CA GLU A 167 -9.00 -4.75 18.60
C GLU A 167 -10.19 -4.43 19.51
N THR A 168 -10.13 -3.41 20.36
CA THR A 168 -11.25 -3.03 21.26
C THR A 168 -11.90 -1.72 20.86
#